data_6c5b615affd3e0788f20cd0d2891c8f6
#
_entry.id   6c5b615affd3e0788f20cd0d2891c8f6
#
_cell.length_a   1.000
_cell.length_b   1.000
_cell.length_c   1.000
_cell.angle_alpha   90.00
_cell.angle_beta   90.00
_cell.angle_gamma   90.00
#
_symmetry.space_group_name_H-M   'P 1'
#
loop_
_entity.id
_entity.type
_entity.pdbx_description
1 polymer ?
#
loop_
_entity_poly.entity_id
_entity_poly.type
_entity_poly.pdbx_seq_one_letter_code
_entity_poly.pdbx_strand_id
1 'polypeptide(L)'
;PEISLLLERIHLPLEDKKHMPASGQPQLTDEEKMILALWIKGNATFTKKVLELPATYSLRIMGNTLFNSVQDEATNYDFSEASQETIDELTNEYRTIATVAKNSPALRVHIFNKSEFNSKKLEELVAIKKQIIFLSVAKMPVKDSDLLTIAQFENLERLELNFSNITAKGLLALKTLTHLKSISLSGTQVNYQDLQMAMQGLKKLQAIY
;
A
#
# COMPACT_ATOMS: atom_id res chain seq x y z
N PRO A 1 14.39 34.04 10.19
CA PRO A 1 14.30 32.89 9.33
C PRO A 1 13.03 33.06 8.51
N GLU A 2 13.20 33.24 7.19
CA GLU A 2 12.07 33.32 6.27
C GLU A 2 11.30 31.99 6.33
N ILE A 3 10.01 32.07 6.64
CA ILE A 3 9.13 30.91 6.59
C ILE A 3 8.99 30.56 5.12
N SER A 4 9.26 29.31 4.77
CA SER A 4 9.08 28.84 3.38
C SER A 4 7.64 29.07 2.93
N LEU A 5 7.44 29.75 1.82
CA LEU A 5 6.13 29.99 1.22
C LEU A 5 5.35 28.68 0.98
N LEU A 6 6.05 27.58 0.71
CA LEU A 6 5.43 26.26 0.58
C LEU A 6 4.84 25.82 1.92
N LEU A 7 5.59 25.90 3.02
CA LEU A 7 5.09 25.55 4.35
C LEU A 7 3.94 26.42 4.78
N GLU A 8 4.00 27.72 4.49
CA GLU A 8 2.88 28.64 4.75
C GLU A 8 1.61 28.15 4.04
N ARG A 9 1.69 27.86 2.74
CA ARG A 9 0.54 27.50 1.91
C ARG A 9 -0.09 26.15 2.26
N ILE A 10 0.70 25.15 2.64
CA ILE A 10 0.16 23.83 3.02
C ILE A 10 -0.53 23.83 4.39
N HIS A 11 -0.35 24.90 5.21
CA HIS A 11 -0.99 25.05 6.50
C HIS A 11 -2.14 26.10 6.52
N LEU A 12 -2.42 26.74 5.39
CA LEU A 12 -3.58 27.64 5.27
C LEU A 12 -4.89 26.84 5.42
N PRO A 13 -6.00 27.47 5.81
CA PRO A 13 -7.33 26.86 5.73
C PRO A 13 -7.64 26.38 4.30
N LEU A 14 -8.37 25.27 4.18
CA LEU A 14 -8.69 24.66 2.87
C LEU A 14 -9.47 25.62 1.93
N GLU A 15 -10.20 26.56 2.51
CA GLU A 15 -11.00 27.58 1.80
C GLU A 15 -10.14 28.71 1.27
N ASP A 16 -8.90 28.85 1.73
CA ASP A 16 -7.99 29.90 1.25
C ASP A 16 -7.53 29.58 -0.19
N LYS A 17 -7.68 30.57 -1.08
CA LYS A 17 -7.28 30.44 -2.50
C LYS A 17 -5.79 30.15 -2.70
N LYS A 18 -4.96 30.41 -1.68
CA LYS A 18 -3.51 30.14 -1.70
C LYS A 18 -3.16 28.80 -1.07
N HIS A 19 -4.14 28.08 -0.50
CA HIS A 19 -3.91 26.76 0.07
C HIS A 19 -3.36 25.77 -0.98
N MET A 20 -2.43 24.93 -0.57
CA MET A 20 -1.82 23.91 -1.42
C MET A 20 -1.83 22.54 -0.73
N PRO A 21 -2.26 21.47 -1.43
CA PRO A 21 -2.91 21.44 -2.75
C PRO A 21 -4.25 22.21 -2.77
N ALA A 22 -4.67 22.67 -3.95
CA ALA A 22 -5.94 23.43 -4.07
C ALA A 22 -7.13 22.59 -3.58
N SER A 23 -8.20 23.27 -3.14
CA SER A 23 -9.47 22.62 -2.76
C SER A 23 -9.97 21.74 -3.90
N GLY A 24 -10.41 20.50 -3.57
CA GLY A 24 -10.81 19.47 -4.54
C GLY A 24 -9.69 18.56 -5.05
N GLN A 25 -8.43 18.84 -4.72
CA GLN A 25 -7.31 17.92 -4.92
C GLN A 25 -7.05 17.05 -3.66
N PRO A 26 -6.42 15.87 -3.78
CA PRO A 26 -5.97 15.10 -2.62
C PRO A 26 -5.10 15.96 -1.72
N GLN A 27 -5.44 16.04 -0.45
CA GLN A 27 -4.72 16.84 0.53
C GLN A 27 -3.55 16.05 1.13
N LEU A 28 -2.50 16.78 1.55
CA LEU A 28 -1.36 16.19 2.23
C LEU A 28 -1.76 15.70 3.63
N THR A 29 -1.28 14.52 4.00
CA THR A 29 -1.35 14.04 5.38
C THR A 29 -0.44 14.84 6.31
N ASP A 30 -0.62 14.73 7.62
CA ASP A 30 0.24 15.43 8.57
C ASP A 30 1.68 14.92 8.52
N GLU A 31 1.89 13.62 8.22
CA GLU A 31 3.20 13.02 8.01
C GLU A 31 3.88 13.58 6.76
N GLU A 32 3.16 13.74 5.66
CA GLU A 32 3.69 14.32 4.43
C GLU A 32 4.07 15.80 4.62
N LYS A 33 3.24 16.57 5.34
CA LYS A 33 3.56 17.95 5.72
C LYS A 33 4.82 18.02 6.58
N MET A 34 4.95 17.11 7.55
CA MET A 34 6.13 17.04 8.43
C MET A 34 7.40 16.70 7.66
N ILE A 35 7.35 15.79 6.69
CA ILE A 35 8.50 15.47 5.82
C ILE A 35 8.94 16.69 5.03
N LEU A 36 8.00 17.41 4.42
CA LEU A 36 8.31 18.64 3.68
C LEU A 36 8.96 19.68 4.61
N ALA A 37 8.45 19.83 5.83
CA ALA A 37 9.04 20.75 6.81
C ALA A 37 10.47 20.36 7.19
N LEU A 38 10.71 19.08 7.45
CA LEU A 38 12.05 18.57 7.81
C LEU A 38 13.04 18.70 6.63
N TRP A 39 12.58 18.46 5.40
CA TRP A 39 13.39 18.62 4.21
C TRP A 39 13.79 20.08 3.97
N ILE A 40 12.84 21.01 4.11
CA ILE A 40 13.10 22.45 3.99
C ILE A 40 14.05 22.92 5.10
N LYS A 41 13.85 22.47 6.35
CA LYS A 41 14.73 22.76 7.47
C LYS A 41 16.16 22.23 7.25
N GLY A 42 16.29 21.14 6.48
CA GLY A 42 17.57 20.56 6.07
C GLY A 42 18.16 21.18 4.80
N ASN A 43 17.81 22.43 4.47
CA ASN A 43 18.25 23.19 3.29
C ASN A 43 17.72 22.69 1.94
N ALA A 44 16.63 21.91 1.92
CA ALA A 44 15.90 21.48 0.72
C ALA A 44 16.81 20.94 -0.41
N THR A 45 17.86 20.19 -0.06
CA THR A 45 18.83 19.66 -1.04
C THR A 45 18.22 18.54 -1.87
N PHE A 46 18.45 18.54 -3.18
CA PHE A 46 18.06 17.48 -4.11
C PHE A 46 19.22 16.54 -4.47
N THR A 47 20.41 16.79 -3.92
CA THR A 47 21.64 16.04 -4.30
C THR A 47 21.87 14.78 -3.48
N LYS A 48 21.23 14.66 -2.32
CA LYS A 48 21.35 13.49 -1.43
C LYS A 48 20.02 12.76 -1.29
N LYS A 49 20.06 11.44 -1.37
CA LYS A 49 18.92 10.61 -1.01
C LYS A 49 18.69 10.65 0.50
N VAL A 50 17.43 10.53 0.94
CA VAL A 50 17.06 10.51 2.37
C VAL A 50 17.83 9.42 3.13
N LEU A 51 18.06 8.26 2.51
CA LEU A 51 18.81 7.15 3.10
C LEU A 51 20.32 7.41 3.25
N GLU A 52 20.87 8.39 2.55
CA GLU A 52 22.29 8.79 2.66
C GLU A 52 22.52 9.81 3.78
N LEU A 53 21.45 10.32 4.39
CA LEU A 53 21.54 11.21 5.55
C LEU A 53 21.98 10.43 6.80
N PRO A 54 22.60 11.09 7.80
CA PRO A 54 22.95 10.44 9.06
C PRO A 54 21.75 9.74 9.71
N ALA A 55 21.94 8.58 10.33
CA ALA A 55 20.86 7.79 10.93
C ALA A 55 20.05 8.54 11.99
N THR A 56 20.67 9.51 12.65
CA THR A 56 20.05 10.38 13.67
C THR A 56 19.29 11.57 13.10
N TYR A 57 19.29 11.75 11.78
CA TYR A 57 18.63 12.90 11.16
C TYR A 57 17.11 12.69 11.12
N SER A 58 16.33 13.64 11.64
CA SER A 58 14.87 13.51 11.76
C SER A 58 14.18 13.19 10.42
N LEU A 59 14.64 13.79 9.32
CA LEU A 59 14.13 13.49 7.99
C LEU A 59 14.39 12.03 7.58
N ARG A 60 15.55 11.46 7.92
CA ARG A 60 15.84 10.05 7.65
C ARG A 60 15.01 9.14 8.53
N ILE A 61 14.87 9.46 9.82
CA ILE A 61 14.06 8.68 10.77
C ILE A 61 12.61 8.63 10.27
N MET A 62 12.02 9.78 9.91
CA MET A 62 10.66 9.87 9.44
C MET A 62 10.48 9.29 8.03
N GLY A 63 11.43 9.53 7.14
CA GLY A 63 11.51 8.86 5.84
C GLY A 63 11.54 7.35 6.00
N ASN A 64 12.35 6.83 6.92
CA ASN A 64 12.37 5.43 7.27
C ASN A 64 11.00 4.95 7.78
N THR A 65 10.30 5.69 8.59
CA THR A 65 8.96 5.28 9.09
C THR A 65 7.94 5.18 7.94
N LEU A 66 7.98 6.10 6.98
CA LEU A 66 7.08 6.10 5.82
C LEU A 66 7.52 5.15 4.69
N PHE A 67 8.84 5.02 4.49
CA PHE A 67 9.40 4.17 3.43
C PHE A 67 9.80 2.78 3.93
N ASN A 68 10.09 2.58 5.23
CA ASN A 68 10.36 1.28 5.87
C ASN A 68 9.10 0.53 6.28
N SER A 69 7.95 1.11 6.08
CA SER A 69 6.77 0.26 5.87
C SER A 69 6.97 -0.62 4.61
N VAL A 70 8.10 -0.46 3.90
CA VAL A 70 8.47 -1.14 2.65
C VAL A 70 9.94 -1.60 2.61
N GLN A 71 10.77 -1.30 3.62
CA GLN A 71 11.99 -2.09 3.83
C GLN A 71 11.63 -3.24 4.79
N ASP A 72 10.83 -4.18 4.29
CA ASP A 72 11.04 -5.53 4.70
C ASP A 72 12.54 -5.80 4.55
N GLU A 73 13.18 -6.28 5.63
CA GLU A 73 14.40 -7.04 5.61
C GLU A 73 14.43 -7.77 4.27
N ALA A 74 15.59 -7.90 3.64
CA ALA A 74 15.75 -8.73 2.46
C ALA A 74 15.32 -10.15 2.88
N THR A 75 14.01 -10.36 2.93
CA THR A 75 13.42 -11.65 3.23
C THR A 75 13.77 -12.52 2.04
N ASN A 76 14.62 -13.50 2.27
CA ASN A 76 14.88 -14.55 1.30
C ASN A 76 13.57 -15.29 1.09
N TYR A 77 12.86 -14.89 0.04
CA TYR A 77 11.67 -15.60 -0.38
C TYR A 77 12.06 -16.92 -1.05
N ASP A 78 11.46 -18.02 -0.59
CA ASP A 78 11.72 -19.38 -1.09
C ASP A 78 10.81 -19.71 -2.29
N PHE A 79 10.75 -18.78 -3.25
CA PHE A 79 10.06 -19.00 -4.53
C PHE A 79 10.82 -18.31 -5.69
N SER A 80 10.69 -18.88 -6.88
CA SER A 80 11.33 -18.34 -8.08
C SER A 80 10.70 -17.03 -8.54
N GLU A 81 11.48 -16.20 -9.23
CA GLU A 81 10.99 -15.00 -9.89
C GLU A 81 9.95 -15.35 -10.97
N ALA A 82 8.98 -14.48 -11.17
CA ALA A 82 8.13 -14.51 -12.35
C ALA A 82 8.94 -14.04 -13.57
N SER A 83 8.61 -14.55 -14.78
CA SER A 83 9.28 -14.07 -15.98
C SER A 83 8.94 -12.59 -16.23
N GLN A 84 9.92 -11.85 -16.74
CA GLN A 84 9.70 -10.43 -17.07
C GLN A 84 8.58 -10.29 -18.11
N GLU A 85 8.50 -11.21 -19.08
CA GLU A 85 7.42 -11.25 -20.06
C GLU A 85 6.04 -11.32 -19.40
N THR A 86 5.86 -12.22 -18.43
CA THR A 86 4.59 -12.33 -17.67
C THR A 86 4.29 -11.04 -16.88
N ILE A 87 5.30 -10.41 -16.28
CA ILE A 87 5.12 -9.15 -15.55
C ILE A 87 4.69 -8.04 -16.51
N ASP A 88 5.32 -7.94 -17.67
CA ASP A 88 5.03 -6.93 -18.69
C ASP A 88 3.63 -7.11 -19.29
N GLU A 89 3.21 -8.35 -19.58
CA GLU A 89 1.87 -8.67 -20.06
C GLU A 89 0.78 -8.32 -19.02
N LEU A 90 1.07 -8.55 -17.74
CA LEU A 90 0.13 -8.26 -16.66
C LEU A 90 0.15 -6.80 -16.22
N THR A 91 1.20 -6.03 -16.52
CA THR A 91 1.28 -4.59 -16.22
C THR A 91 0.58 -3.79 -17.32
N ASN A 92 -0.30 -2.87 -16.94
CA ASN A 92 -1.12 -2.12 -17.91
C ASN A 92 -1.67 -0.82 -17.30
N GLU A 93 -2.56 -0.12 -18.01
CA GLU A 93 -3.14 1.17 -17.61
C GLU A 93 -4.07 1.13 -16.38
N TYR A 94 -4.47 -0.04 -15.90
CA TYR A 94 -5.30 -0.19 -14.70
C TYR A 94 -4.58 -0.91 -13.54
N ARG A 95 -3.39 -1.45 -13.78
CA ARG A 95 -2.65 -2.26 -12.81
C ARG A 95 -1.15 -2.05 -12.97
N THR A 96 -0.45 -1.87 -11.88
CA THR A 96 1.01 -1.89 -11.83
C THR A 96 1.51 -3.10 -11.05
N ILE A 97 2.58 -3.71 -11.54
CA ILE A 97 3.30 -4.80 -10.89
C ILE A 97 4.77 -4.39 -10.80
N ALA A 98 5.34 -4.47 -9.62
CA ALA A 98 6.74 -4.14 -9.39
C ALA A 98 7.36 -5.08 -8.36
N THR A 99 8.65 -5.31 -8.45
CA THR A 99 9.40 -6.02 -7.40
C THR A 99 9.43 -5.19 -6.11
N VAL A 100 9.41 -5.84 -4.95
CA VAL A 100 9.43 -5.14 -3.65
C VAL A 100 10.80 -4.55 -3.36
N ALA A 101 11.87 -5.16 -3.89
CA ALA A 101 13.25 -4.70 -3.80
C ALA A 101 14.03 -5.13 -5.04
N LYS A 102 15.22 -4.54 -5.25
CA LYS A 102 16.13 -4.95 -6.31
C LYS A 102 16.53 -6.42 -6.12
N ASN A 103 16.41 -7.22 -7.19
CA ASN A 103 16.70 -8.66 -7.19
C ASN A 103 15.80 -9.48 -6.24
N SER A 104 14.62 -8.99 -5.90
CA SER A 104 13.64 -9.75 -5.12
C SER A 104 12.68 -10.48 -6.06
N PRO A 105 12.35 -11.76 -5.82
CA PRO A 105 11.32 -12.47 -6.57
C PRO A 105 9.90 -12.04 -6.17
N ALA A 106 9.78 -11.31 -5.06
CA ALA A 106 8.51 -10.89 -4.50
C ALA A 106 7.95 -9.67 -5.20
N LEU A 107 6.64 -9.70 -5.46
CA LEU A 107 5.92 -8.70 -6.25
C LEU A 107 4.91 -7.94 -5.40
N ARG A 108 4.79 -6.67 -5.75
CA ARG A 108 3.75 -5.75 -5.30
C ARG A 108 2.83 -5.45 -6.46
N VAL A 109 1.52 -5.60 -6.21
CA VAL A 109 0.47 -5.36 -7.20
C VAL A 109 -0.46 -4.26 -6.71
N HIS A 110 -0.71 -3.26 -7.56
CA HIS A 110 -1.72 -2.23 -7.34
C HIS A 110 -2.71 -2.23 -8.50
N ILE A 111 -4.01 -2.34 -8.21
CA ILE A 111 -5.09 -2.12 -9.16
C ILE A 111 -5.75 -0.79 -8.77
N PHE A 112 -5.76 0.18 -9.69
CA PHE A 112 -6.11 1.57 -9.37
C PHE A 112 -7.20 2.17 -10.26
N ASN A 113 -7.57 1.53 -11.38
CA ASN A 113 -8.60 2.04 -12.26
C ASN A 113 -9.93 1.31 -12.01
N LYS A 114 -10.86 1.99 -11.32
CA LYS A 114 -12.15 1.45 -10.93
C LYS A 114 -13.06 1.13 -12.12
N SER A 115 -13.00 1.91 -13.21
CA SER A 115 -13.85 1.72 -14.39
C SER A 115 -13.50 0.44 -15.16
N GLU A 116 -12.24 0.03 -15.10
CA GLU A 116 -11.75 -1.18 -15.76
C GLU A 116 -11.81 -2.43 -14.88
N PHE A 117 -12.05 -2.27 -13.58
CA PHE A 117 -12.02 -3.39 -12.63
C PHE A 117 -13.20 -4.34 -12.84
N ASN A 118 -12.88 -5.63 -12.93
CA ASN A 118 -13.81 -6.75 -12.77
C ASN A 118 -13.07 -7.96 -12.17
N SER A 119 -13.80 -8.98 -11.72
CA SER A 119 -13.21 -10.15 -11.04
C SER A 119 -12.19 -10.91 -11.89
N LYS A 120 -12.34 -10.94 -13.22
CA LYS A 120 -11.36 -11.57 -14.13
C LYS A 120 -9.97 -10.94 -14.03
N LYS A 121 -9.89 -9.64 -13.71
CA LYS A 121 -8.62 -8.94 -13.51
C LYS A 121 -7.82 -9.46 -12.30
N LEU A 122 -8.49 -10.03 -11.32
CA LEU A 122 -7.84 -10.74 -10.21
C LEU A 122 -7.44 -12.17 -10.62
N GLU A 123 -8.24 -12.85 -11.42
CA GLU A 123 -7.95 -14.20 -11.91
C GLU A 123 -6.68 -14.20 -12.79
N GLU A 124 -6.44 -13.16 -13.58
CA GLU A 124 -5.21 -12.99 -14.36
C GLU A 124 -3.95 -13.07 -13.48
N LEU A 125 -4.01 -12.58 -12.23
CA LEU A 125 -2.89 -12.57 -11.29
C LEU A 125 -2.53 -13.96 -10.74
N VAL A 126 -3.39 -14.97 -10.95
CA VAL A 126 -3.11 -16.35 -10.51
C VAL A 126 -1.86 -16.91 -11.17
N ALA A 127 -1.48 -16.42 -12.36
CA ALA A 127 -0.24 -16.77 -13.03
C ALA A 127 1.03 -16.47 -12.20
N ILE A 128 0.95 -15.44 -11.36
CA ILE A 128 2.05 -14.98 -10.48
C ILE A 128 1.69 -15.06 -8.99
N LYS A 129 0.74 -15.91 -8.60
CA LYS A 129 0.18 -16.00 -7.25
C LYS A 129 1.20 -16.23 -6.15
N LYS A 130 2.29 -16.95 -6.46
CA LYS A 130 3.36 -17.25 -5.50
C LYS A 130 4.25 -16.05 -5.21
N GLN A 131 4.41 -15.16 -6.18
CA GLN A 131 5.27 -14.00 -6.08
C GLN A 131 4.59 -12.81 -5.41
N ILE A 132 3.25 -12.78 -5.36
CA ILE A 132 2.51 -11.63 -4.80
C ILE A 132 2.58 -11.68 -3.27
N ILE A 133 3.25 -10.68 -2.68
CA ILE A 133 3.28 -10.47 -1.23
C ILE A 133 2.50 -9.22 -0.80
N PHE A 134 2.25 -8.31 -1.71
CA PHE A 134 1.44 -7.12 -1.49
C PHE A 134 0.40 -6.97 -2.60
N LEU A 135 -0.86 -6.78 -2.20
CA LEU A 135 -1.96 -6.47 -3.11
C LEU A 135 -2.75 -5.27 -2.59
N SER A 136 -2.86 -4.24 -3.41
CA SER A 136 -3.79 -3.14 -3.18
C SER A 136 -4.89 -3.15 -4.24
N VAL A 137 -6.12 -3.29 -3.76
CA VAL A 137 -7.38 -3.14 -4.53
C VAL A 137 -8.28 -2.11 -3.84
N ALA A 138 -7.66 -1.14 -3.18
CA ALA A 138 -8.37 -0.07 -2.47
C ALA A 138 -9.23 0.72 -3.44
N LYS A 139 -10.46 1.06 -3.01
CA LYS A 139 -11.48 1.77 -3.81
C LYS A 139 -12.01 0.99 -5.03
N MET A 140 -11.60 -0.26 -5.21
CA MET A 140 -12.16 -1.14 -6.24
C MET A 140 -13.46 -1.79 -5.73
N PRO A 141 -14.44 -2.10 -6.63
CA PRO A 141 -15.70 -2.73 -6.26
C PRO A 141 -15.54 -4.24 -5.99
N VAL A 142 -14.50 -4.60 -5.21
CA VAL A 142 -14.23 -5.98 -4.79
C VAL A 142 -15.37 -6.49 -3.93
N LYS A 143 -15.80 -7.73 -4.18
CA LYS A 143 -16.89 -8.43 -3.47
C LYS A 143 -16.33 -9.63 -2.71
N ASP A 144 -17.15 -10.22 -1.85
CA ASP A 144 -16.80 -11.43 -1.09
C ASP A 144 -16.33 -12.60 -1.98
N SER A 145 -16.94 -12.75 -3.18
CA SER A 145 -16.53 -13.77 -4.15
C SER A 145 -15.09 -13.60 -4.65
N ASP A 146 -14.62 -12.37 -4.75
CA ASP A 146 -13.30 -12.06 -5.27
C ASP A 146 -12.20 -12.46 -4.24
N LEU A 147 -12.55 -12.49 -2.97
CA LEU A 147 -11.65 -12.93 -1.90
C LEU A 147 -11.25 -14.39 -2.02
N LEU A 148 -12.04 -15.23 -2.71
CA LEU A 148 -11.67 -16.62 -3.04
C LEU A 148 -10.48 -16.68 -4.01
N THR A 149 -10.40 -15.74 -4.95
CA THR A 149 -9.25 -15.62 -5.85
C THR A 149 -8.04 -15.07 -5.11
N ILE A 150 -8.23 -14.02 -4.29
CA ILE A 150 -7.17 -13.43 -3.46
C ILE A 150 -6.59 -14.46 -2.48
N ALA A 151 -7.43 -15.34 -1.94
CA ALA A 151 -7.01 -16.42 -1.03
C ALA A 151 -6.04 -17.44 -1.66
N GLN A 152 -5.88 -17.45 -2.99
CA GLN A 152 -4.89 -18.28 -3.69
C GLN A 152 -3.47 -17.67 -3.68
N PHE A 153 -3.32 -16.42 -3.28
CA PHE A 153 -2.00 -15.75 -3.20
C PHE A 153 -1.30 -16.13 -1.91
N GLU A 154 -0.81 -17.34 -1.87
CA GLU A 154 -0.36 -18.07 -0.66
C GLU A 154 0.72 -17.34 0.16
N ASN A 155 1.55 -16.50 -0.48
CA ASN A 155 2.60 -15.71 0.16
C ASN A 155 2.19 -14.26 0.46
N LEU A 156 0.89 -13.94 0.34
CA LEU A 156 0.41 -12.57 0.58
C LEU A 156 0.65 -12.17 2.04
N GLU A 157 1.38 -11.07 2.22
CA GLU A 157 1.73 -10.51 3.52
C GLU A 157 0.91 -9.26 3.86
N ARG A 158 0.56 -8.48 2.83
CA ARG A 158 -0.21 -7.24 2.99
C ARG A 158 -1.33 -7.14 1.98
N LEU A 159 -2.54 -6.85 2.47
CA LEU A 159 -3.75 -6.72 1.65
C LEU A 159 -4.48 -5.41 1.97
N GLU A 160 -4.71 -4.59 0.94
CA GLU A 160 -5.48 -3.36 1.06
C GLU A 160 -6.82 -3.49 0.33
N LEU A 161 -7.91 -3.42 1.10
CA LEU A 161 -9.31 -3.56 0.67
C LEU A 161 -10.15 -2.32 1.01
N ASN A 162 -9.52 -1.21 1.34
CA ASN A 162 -10.22 0.01 1.75
C ASN A 162 -11.26 0.43 0.72
N PHE A 163 -12.46 0.82 1.19
CA PHE A 163 -13.57 1.28 0.37
C PHE A 163 -14.02 0.25 -0.69
N SER A 164 -13.95 -1.03 -0.37
CA SER A 164 -14.50 -2.13 -1.18
C SER A 164 -15.84 -2.62 -0.64
N ASN A 165 -16.53 -3.48 -1.42
CA ASN A 165 -17.87 -3.99 -1.10
C ASN A 165 -17.85 -5.34 -0.37
N ILE A 166 -16.81 -5.59 0.44
CA ILE A 166 -16.65 -6.83 1.19
C ILE A 166 -17.41 -6.80 2.50
N THR A 167 -17.79 -7.99 2.97
CA THR A 167 -18.41 -8.24 4.28
C THR A 167 -17.55 -9.20 5.10
N ALA A 168 -17.91 -9.39 6.36
CA ALA A 168 -17.24 -10.36 7.23
C ALA A 168 -17.28 -11.81 6.69
N LYS A 169 -18.30 -12.19 5.92
CA LYS A 169 -18.40 -13.51 5.30
C LYS A 169 -17.27 -13.75 4.31
N GLY A 170 -16.95 -12.74 3.49
CA GLY A 170 -15.84 -12.81 2.54
C GLY A 170 -14.51 -13.01 3.22
N LEU A 171 -14.27 -12.35 4.36
CA LEU A 171 -13.02 -12.48 5.11
C LEU A 171 -12.70 -13.90 5.55
N LEU A 172 -13.71 -14.77 5.68
CA LEU A 172 -13.47 -16.18 6.02
C LEU A 172 -12.63 -16.93 4.97
N ALA A 173 -12.67 -16.49 3.71
CA ALA A 173 -11.84 -17.05 2.63
C ALA A 173 -10.34 -16.80 2.88
N LEU A 174 -10.00 -15.71 3.55
CA LEU A 174 -8.61 -15.30 3.79
C LEU A 174 -7.90 -16.13 4.87
N LYS A 175 -8.59 -17.03 5.58
CA LYS A 175 -8.00 -17.89 6.61
C LYS A 175 -6.85 -18.78 6.10
N THR A 176 -6.80 -19.03 4.81
CA THR A 176 -5.72 -19.79 4.16
C THR A 176 -4.43 -18.98 4.01
N LEU A 177 -4.49 -17.65 4.13
CA LEU A 177 -3.35 -16.75 3.97
C LEU A 177 -2.50 -16.71 5.25
N THR A 178 -1.76 -17.77 5.51
CA THR A 178 -0.96 -17.93 6.74
C THR A 178 0.20 -16.95 6.86
N HIS A 179 0.57 -16.26 5.77
CA HIS A 179 1.62 -15.25 5.74
C HIS A 179 1.11 -13.83 5.91
N LEU A 180 -0.23 -13.62 5.94
CA LEU A 180 -0.82 -12.28 6.02
C LEU A 180 -0.46 -11.61 7.35
N LYS A 181 0.28 -10.49 7.24
CA LYS A 181 0.77 -9.66 8.36
C LYS A 181 -0.11 -8.44 8.60
N SER A 182 -0.67 -7.86 7.52
CA SER A 182 -1.54 -6.67 7.64
C SER A 182 -2.67 -6.68 6.64
N ILE A 183 -3.82 -6.15 7.07
CA ILE A 183 -5.00 -5.95 6.24
C ILE A 183 -5.60 -4.57 6.52
N SER A 184 -5.99 -3.87 5.44
CA SER A 184 -6.67 -2.57 5.54
C SER A 184 -8.11 -2.70 5.05
N LEU A 185 -9.07 -2.34 5.91
CA LEU A 185 -10.51 -2.56 5.73
C LEU A 185 -11.35 -1.28 5.91
N SER A 186 -10.73 -0.11 6.01
CA SER A 186 -11.43 1.16 6.21
C SER A 186 -12.48 1.39 5.13
N GLY A 187 -13.69 1.80 5.52
CA GLY A 187 -14.79 2.08 4.58
C GLY A 187 -15.40 0.84 3.92
N THR A 188 -15.17 -0.36 4.46
CA THR A 188 -15.86 -1.60 4.09
C THR A 188 -17.11 -1.82 4.93
N GLN A 189 -17.87 -2.89 4.66
CA GLN A 189 -19.05 -3.28 5.48
C GLN A 189 -18.68 -4.24 6.62
N VAL A 190 -17.41 -4.34 6.96
CA VAL A 190 -16.90 -5.20 8.03
C VAL A 190 -16.94 -4.45 9.37
N ASN A 191 -17.67 -4.98 10.35
CA ASN A 191 -17.63 -4.45 11.71
C ASN A 191 -16.58 -5.15 12.58
N TYR A 192 -16.23 -4.55 13.70
CA TYR A 192 -15.17 -5.02 14.59
C TYR A 192 -15.44 -6.44 15.17
N GLN A 193 -16.67 -6.76 15.52
CA GLN A 193 -17.03 -8.07 16.10
C GLN A 193 -16.87 -9.20 15.07
N ASP A 194 -17.36 -8.98 13.86
CA ASP A 194 -17.23 -9.91 12.76
C ASP A 194 -15.77 -10.11 12.35
N LEU A 195 -14.98 -9.02 12.41
CA LEU A 195 -13.56 -9.05 12.13
C LEU A 195 -12.81 -9.97 13.12
N GLN A 196 -13.07 -9.85 14.40
CA GLN A 196 -12.44 -10.71 15.42
C GLN A 196 -12.71 -12.20 15.12
N MET A 197 -13.93 -12.57 14.76
CA MET A 197 -14.29 -13.96 14.43
C MET A 197 -13.62 -14.44 13.15
N ALA A 198 -13.56 -13.59 12.13
CA ALA A 198 -12.94 -13.93 10.85
C ALA A 198 -11.42 -14.10 10.96
N MET A 199 -10.77 -13.33 11.83
CA MET A 199 -9.31 -13.28 11.95
C MET A 199 -8.71 -14.29 12.92
N GLN A 200 -9.51 -15.06 13.69
CA GLN A 200 -9.01 -16.06 14.65
C GLN A 200 -8.07 -17.11 14.04
N GLY A 201 -8.09 -17.32 12.71
CA GLY A 201 -7.21 -18.25 12.00
C GLY A 201 -5.89 -17.65 11.50
N LEU A 202 -5.72 -16.33 11.51
CA LEU A 202 -4.57 -15.63 10.91
C LEU A 202 -3.49 -15.36 11.98
N LYS A 203 -2.65 -16.35 12.24
CA LYS A 203 -1.64 -16.32 13.31
C LYS A 203 -0.55 -15.25 13.15
N LYS A 204 -0.28 -14.81 11.92
CA LYS A 204 0.76 -13.80 11.63
C LYS A 204 0.21 -12.37 11.51
N LEU A 205 -1.10 -12.18 11.59
CA LEU A 205 -1.71 -10.87 11.46
C LEU A 205 -1.31 -9.97 12.63
N GLN A 206 -0.63 -8.87 12.33
CA GLN A 206 -0.08 -7.92 13.31
C GLN A 206 -0.82 -6.59 13.30
N ALA A 207 -1.41 -6.21 12.15
CA ALA A 207 -2.05 -4.93 11.98
C ALA A 207 -3.34 -5.01 11.16
N ILE A 208 -4.36 -4.27 11.62
CA ILE A 208 -5.65 -4.08 10.96
C ILE A 208 -5.92 -2.58 10.94
N TYR A 209 -6.23 -2.03 9.76
CA TYR A 209 -6.46 -0.59 9.54
C TYR A 209 -7.85 -0.33 8.97
#